data_dc6e73b250bd3cfffd698d036c6c2b3b
#
_entry.id   dc6e73b250bd3cfffd698d036c6c2b3b
#
_cell.length_a   1.000
_cell.length_b   1.000
_cell.length_c   1.000
_cell.angle_alpha   90.00
_cell.angle_beta   90.00
_cell.angle_gamma   90.00
#
_symmetry.space_group_name_H-M   'P 1'
#
loop_
_entity.id
_entity.type
_entity.pdbx_description
1 polymer ?
#
loop_
_entity_poly.entity_id
_entity_poly.type
_entity_poly.pdbx_seq_one_letter_code
_entity_poly.pdbx_strand_id
1 'polypeptide(L)' 'WAPWCGPCKMIAPILNQIAEERDITIAKVNTDMNPLSMGKFGFRGIPALVLFHNGQAVDQMTGARPKPMFDQWLGKYMN' A
#
# COMPACT_ATOMS: atom_id res chain seq x y z
N TRP A 1 6.46 -3.60 -2.85
CA TRP A 1 6.72 -4.96 -2.32
C TRP A 1 7.92 -5.58 -2.99
N ALA A 2 8.41 -6.64 -2.43
CA ALA A 2 9.44 -7.46 -3.06
C ALA A 2 9.21 -8.92 -2.70
N PRO A 3 9.67 -9.87 -3.54
CA PRO A 3 9.47 -11.30 -3.26
C PRO A 3 10.09 -11.78 -1.95
N TRP A 4 11.15 -11.11 -1.50
CA TRP A 4 11.86 -11.45 -0.26
C TRP A 4 11.26 -10.77 0.99
N CYS A 5 10.27 -9.93 0.83
CA CYS A 5 9.72 -9.12 1.92
C CYS A 5 8.63 -9.90 2.68
N GLY A 6 8.96 -10.42 3.86
CA GLY A 6 8.00 -11.13 4.71
C GLY A 6 6.80 -10.27 5.12
N PRO A 7 7.01 -9.05 5.65
CA PRO A 7 5.89 -8.17 6.02
C PRO A 7 4.98 -7.83 4.84
N CYS A 8 5.52 -7.71 3.62
CA CYS A 8 4.71 -7.49 2.43
C CYS A 8 3.76 -8.66 2.18
N LYS A 9 4.26 -9.89 2.36
CA LYS A 9 3.46 -11.11 2.21
C LYS A 9 2.36 -11.20 3.26
N MET A 10 2.62 -10.68 4.46
CA MET A 10 1.64 -10.69 5.55
C MET A 10 0.45 -9.79 5.25
N ILE A 11 0.68 -8.63 4.62
CA ILE A 11 -0.42 -7.70 4.35
C ILE A 11 -1.13 -7.95 3.02
N ALA A 12 -0.56 -8.77 2.14
CA ALA A 12 -1.18 -9.02 0.83
C ALA A 12 -2.62 -9.52 0.94
N PRO A 13 -2.94 -10.54 1.76
CA PRO A 13 -4.35 -10.97 1.91
C PRO A 13 -5.23 -9.91 2.56
N ILE A 14 -4.67 -9.10 3.47
CA ILE A 14 -5.40 -8.01 4.11
C ILE A 14 -5.81 -6.97 3.06
N LEU A 15 -4.87 -6.60 2.19
CA LEU A 15 -5.14 -5.62 1.13
C LEU A 15 -6.14 -6.15 0.11
N ASN A 16 -6.06 -7.44 -0.23
CA ASN A 16 -7.04 -8.06 -1.11
C ASN A 16 -8.46 -7.99 -0.52
N GLN A 17 -8.58 -8.26 0.77
CA GLN A 17 -9.86 -8.18 1.48
C GLN A 17 -10.40 -6.75 1.48
N ILE A 18 -9.54 -5.77 1.74
CA ILE A 18 -9.93 -4.35 1.72
C ILE A 18 -10.41 -3.94 0.33
N ALA A 19 -9.72 -4.39 -0.72
CA ALA A 19 -10.12 -4.08 -2.09
C ALA A 19 -11.51 -4.59 -2.42
N GLU A 20 -11.87 -5.77 -1.92
CA GLU A 20 -13.19 -6.34 -2.11
C GLU A 20 -14.26 -5.57 -1.32
N GLU A 21 -13.93 -5.16 -0.10
CA GLU A 21 -14.89 -4.49 0.79
C GLU A 21 -15.15 -3.04 0.41
N ARG A 22 -14.17 -2.34 -0.14
CA ARG A 22 -14.22 -0.89 -0.32
C ARG A 22 -14.30 -0.43 -1.77
N ASP A 23 -14.37 -1.35 -2.71
CA ASP A 23 -14.42 -1.03 -4.15
C ASP A 23 -13.27 -0.09 -4.56
N ILE A 24 -12.07 -0.42 -4.12
CA ILE A 24 -10.84 0.27 -4.51
C ILE A 24 -9.97 -0.67 -5.34
N THR A 25 -9.10 -0.09 -6.14
CA THR A 25 -8.12 -0.85 -6.92
C THR A 25 -6.77 -0.80 -6.23
N ILE A 26 -6.15 -1.96 -6.05
CA ILE A 26 -4.80 -2.06 -5.49
C ILE A 26 -3.85 -2.47 -6.60
N ALA A 27 -2.92 -1.56 -6.93
CA ALA A 27 -1.85 -1.85 -7.87
C ALA A 27 -0.60 -2.24 -7.08
N LYS A 28 0.00 -3.36 -7.46
CA LYS A 28 1.19 -3.90 -6.78
C LYS A 28 2.43 -3.60 -7.61
N VAL A 29 3.42 -2.95 -7.00
CA VAL A 29 4.67 -2.61 -7.68
C VAL A 29 5.81 -3.41 -7.04
N ASN A 30 6.46 -4.25 -7.84
CA ASN A 30 7.64 -5.00 -7.41
C ASN A 30 8.85 -4.07 -7.47
N THR A 31 9.43 -3.75 -6.30
CA THR A 31 10.53 -2.79 -6.22
C THR A 31 11.83 -3.31 -6.81
N ASP A 32 12.01 -4.63 -6.86
CA ASP A 32 13.20 -5.22 -7.51
C ASP A 32 13.17 -5.01 -9.02
N MET A 33 11.98 -5.01 -9.62
CA MET A 33 11.79 -4.80 -11.04
C MET A 33 11.56 -3.34 -11.40
N ASN A 34 11.30 -2.49 -10.41
CA ASN A 34 11.01 -1.06 -10.60
C ASN A 34 11.81 -0.24 -9.59
N PRO A 35 13.16 -0.25 -9.71
CA PRO A 35 14.03 0.30 -8.66
C PRO A 35 13.87 1.80 -8.41
N LEU A 36 13.32 2.55 -9.36
CA LEU A 36 13.15 3.99 -9.20
C LEU A 36 11.88 4.38 -8.46
N SER A 37 10.94 3.44 -8.27
CA SER A 37 9.64 3.75 -7.67
C SER A 37 9.75 4.20 -6.22
N MET A 38 10.64 3.60 -5.45
CA MET A 38 10.85 3.94 -4.04
C MET A 38 11.34 5.38 -3.89
N GLY A 39 12.33 5.76 -4.69
CA GLY A 39 12.89 7.11 -4.64
C GLY A 39 11.90 8.18 -5.06
N LYS A 40 11.01 7.87 -6.00
CA LYS A 40 9.99 8.80 -6.48
C LYS A 40 9.08 9.29 -5.35
N PHE A 41 8.77 8.41 -4.39
CA PHE A 41 7.89 8.75 -3.27
C PHE A 41 8.65 8.95 -1.96
N GLY A 42 9.98 8.87 -1.98
CA GLY A 42 10.81 9.07 -0.80
C GLY A 42 10.80 7.92 0.20
N PHE A 43 10.40 6.72 -0.22
CA PHE A 43 10.38 5.55 0.65
C PHE A 43 11.79 4.99 0.84
N ARG A 44 12.06 4.48 2.04
CA ARG A 44 13.32 3.82 2.39
C ARG A 44 13.15 2.36 2.77
N GLY A 45 11.93 1.88 2.86
CA GLY A 45 11.64 0.52 3.27
C GLY A 45 10.32 0.05 2.71
N ILE A 46 10.06 -1.25 2.79
CA ILE A 46 8.83 -1.88 2.32
C ILE A 46 8.23 -2.75 3.43
N PRO A 47 6.91 -2.97 3.44
CA PRO A 47 5.95 -2.49 2.44
C PRO A 47 5.76 -0.98 2.49
N ALA A 48 5.61 -0.38 1.33
CA ALA A 48 5.35 1.04 1.17
C ALA A 48 4.04 1.22 0.43
N LEU A 49 3.15 2.05 0.97
CA LEU A 49 1.81 2.25 0.41
C LEU A 49 1.61 3.71 0.07
N VAL A 50 1.03 3.95 -1.09
CA VAL A 50 0.65 5.30 -1.54
C VAL A 50 -0.83 5.27 -1.86
N LEU A 51 -1.58 6.20 -1.31
CA LEU A 51 -2.99 6.35 -1.60
C LEU A 51 -3.17 7.43 -2.66
N PHE A 52 -3.78 7.04 -3.78
CA PHE A 52 -4.11 7.96 -4.87
C PHE A 52 -5.60 8.24 -4.87
N HIS A 53 -5.95 9.49 -5.12
CA HIS A 53 -7.33 9.92 -5.28
C HIS A 53 -7.38 10.93 -6.43
N ASN A 54 -8.20 10.62 -7.44
CA ASN A 54 -8.34 11.45 -8.65
C ASN A 54 -6.98 11.71 -9.33
N GLY A 55 -6.13 10.69 -9.39
CA GLY A 55 -4.82 10.77 -10.04
C GLY A 55 -3.73 11.44 -9.23
N GLN A 56 -4.00 11.81 -7.98
CA GLN A 56 -3.03 12.48 -7.11
C GLN A 56 -2.72 11.63 -5.89
N ALA A 57 -1.44 11.56 -5.51
CA ALA A 57 -1.01 10.93 -4.28
C ALA A 57 -1.41 11.83 -3.10
N VAL A 58 -2.31 11.33 -2.25
CA VAL A 58 -2.84 12.12 -1.13
C VAL A 58 -2.26 11.71 0.22
N ASP A 59 -1.72 10.49 0.34
CA ASP A 59 -1.11 10.04 1.58
C ASP A 59 -0.16 8.86 1.33
N GLN A 60 0.73 8.63 2.28
CA GLN A 60 1.71 7.54 2.26
C GLN A 60 1.78 6.87 3.61
N MET A 61 2.10 5.57 3.59
CA MET A 61 2.31 4.79 4.81
C MET A 61 3.40 3.76 4.55
N THR A 62 4.27 3.51 5.52
CA THR A 62 5.27 2.45 5.45
C THR A 62 5.06 1.45 6.58
N GLY A 63 5.42 0.20 6.31
CA GLY A 63 5.35 -0.89 7.28
C GLY A 63 4.04 -1.64 7.25
N ALA A 64 4.09 -2.86 7.78
CA ALA A 64 2.91 -3.70 7.88
C ALA A 64 2.04 -3.27 9.06
N ARG A 65 0.73 -3.28 8.85
CA ARG A 65 -0.26 -2.92 9.87
C ARG A 65 -1.38 -3.95 9.87
N PRO A 66 -2.06 -4.16 11.02
CA PRO A 66 -3.27 -4.97 11.02
C PRO A 66 -4.41 -4.28 10.25
N LYS A 67 -5.35 -5.07 9.76
CA LYS A 67 -6.46 -4.57 8.94
C LYS A 67 -7.19 -3.35 9.54
N PRO A 68 -7.51 -3.31 10.85
CA PRO A 68 -8.21 -2.15 11.42
C PRO A 68 -7.47 -0.83 11.22
N MET A 69 -6.15 -0.87 11.21
CA MET A 69 -5.35 0.35 11.01
C MET A 69 -5.41 0.83 9.57
N PHE A 70 -5.42 -0.10 8.60
CA PHE A 70 -5.63 0.25 7.20
C PHE A 70 -7.03 0.81 6.97
N ASP A 71 -8.04 0.18 7.57
CA ASP A 71 -9.42 0.66 7.47
C ASP A 71 -9.56 2.07 8.03
N GLN A 72 -8.92 2.35 9.14
CA GLN A 72 -8.93 3.66 9.77
C GLN A 72 -8.24 4.71 8.90
N TRP A 73 -7.10 4.34 8.31
CA TRP A 73 -6.34 5.20 7.42
C TRP A 73 -7.17 5.55 6.17
N LEU A 74 -7.75 4.55 5.54
CA LEU A 74 -8.58 4.75 4.35
C LEU A 74 -9.85 5.53 4.66
N GLY A 75 -10.43 5.33 5.85
CA GLY A 75 -11.63 6.03 6.28
C GLY A 75 -11.49 7.54 6.36
N LYS A 76 -10.26 8.07 6.42
CA LYS A 76 -10.01 9.51 6.39
C LYS A 76 -10.30 10.10 5.01
N TYR A 77 -10.25 9.29 3.96
CA TYR A 77 -10.32 9.73 2.57
C TYR A 77 -11.53 9.18 1.84
N MET A 78 -12.16 8.14 2.36
CA MET A 78 -13.32 7.52 1.73
C MET A 78 -14.25 6.92 2.80
N ASN A 79 -15.53 6.97 2.54
CA ASN A 79 -16.54 6.43 3.44
C ASN A 79 -16.81 4.96 3.16
#